data_9af8276b1e250a925c7780c8cb2bb0a1
#
_entry.id   9af8276b1e250a925c7780c8cb2bb0a1
#
_cell.length_a   1.000
_cell.length_b   1.000
_cell.length_c   1.000
_cell.angle_alpha   90.00
_cell.angle_beta   90.00
_cell.angle_gamma   90.00
#
_symmetry.space_group_name_H-M   'P 1'
#
loop_
_entity.id
_entity.type
_entity.pdbx_description
1 polymer ?
#
loop_
_entity_poly.entity_id
_entity_poly.type
_entity_poly.pdbx_seq_one_letter_code
_entity_poly.pdbx_strand_id
1 'polypeptide(L)'
;MGSDSDLPVMEEAARVLAEFQVSCEVTVASAHRSPEVTAEYARKAAGRGVEVIIAGAGGAAHLAGVMAAHTILPVIGVPLESALLGMDSLFSTAQMPSGVPVATMAIGKAGARNAGILAVQILSGKHAALKKLLLRHKVSLAAQVAEQAEKIKTKKNLSPQRTQR
;
A
#
# COMPACT_ATOMS: atom_id res chain seq x y z
N MET A 1 -1.49 -8.79 7.47
CA MET A 1 -1.65 -9.60 6.26
C MET A 1 -2.31 -10.93 6.57
N GLY A 2 -2.95 -11.59 5.57
CA GLY A 2 -3.71 -12.83 5.76
C GLY A 2 -2.86 -14.09 5.93
N SER A 3 -1.63 -14.07 5.47
CA SER A 3 -0.66 -15.16 5.52
C SER A 3 0.76 -14.60 5.60
N ASP A 4 1.69 -15.43 6.07
CA ASP A 4 3.13 -15.15 6.04
C ASP A 4 3.68 -15.10 4.60
N SER A 5 3.08 -15.86 3.68
CA SER A 5 3.38 -15.80 2.25
C SER A 5 3.18 -14.41 1.61
N ASP A 6 2.40 -13.55 2.24
CA ASP A 6 2.11 -12.19 1.78
C ASP A 6 3.24 -11.20 2.14
N LEU A 7 4.12 -11.61 3.05
CA LEU A 7 5.18 -10.75 3.60
C LEU A 7 6.07 -10.10 2.54
N PRO A 8 6.56 -10.81 1.49
CA PRO A 8 7.46 -10.21 0.48
C PRO A 8 6.83 -9.06 -0.31
N VAL A 9 5.49 -8.98 -0.34
CA VAL A 9 4.76 -7.87 -0.95
C VAL A 9 4.50 -6.79 0.09
N MET A 10 4.04 -7.16 1.28
CA MET A 10 3.63 -6.21 2.31
C MET A 10 4.82 -5.47 2.97
N GLU A 11 6.02 -6.04 2.93
CA GLU A 11 7.25 -5.35 3.31
C GLU A 11 7.50 -4.06 2.52
N GLU A 12 6.99 -3.95 1.31
CA GLU A 12 7.11 -2.70 0.53
C GLU A 12 6.38 -1.53 1.21
N ALA A 13 5.25 -1.79 1.87
CA ALA A 13 4.58 -0.77 2.67
C ALA A 13 5.41 -0.39 3.91
N ALA A 14 5.96 -1.39 4.61
CA ALA A 14 6.80 -1.16 5.79
C ALA A 14 8.07 -0.36 5.44
N ARG A 15 8.71 -0.65 4.29
CA ARG A 15 9.86 0.13 3.80
C ARG A 15 9.51 1.60 3.58
N VAL A 16 8.38 1.86 2.91
CA VAL A 16 7.91 3.23 2.70
C VAL A 16 7.68 3.93 4.04
N LEU A 17 7.01 3.29 4.98
CA LEU A 17 6.80 3.88 6.32
C LEU A 17 8.12 4.20 7.01
N ALA A 18 9.12 3.32 6.91
CA ALA A 18 10.47 3.56 7.46
C ALA A 18 11.18 4.74 6.76
N GLU A 19 11.08 4.89 5.43
CA GLU A 19 11.60 6.05 4.68
C GLU A 19 11.02 7.37 5.20
N PHE A 20 9.76 7.37 5.64
CA PHE A 20 9.09 8.52 6.23
C PHE A 20 9.22 8.60 7.77
N GLN A 21 10.02 7.71 8.38
CA GLN A 21 10.24 7.66 9.83
C GLN A 21 8.94 7.39 10.62
N VAL A 22 8.02 6.63 10.04
CA VAL A 22 6.78 6.18 10.67
C VAL A 22 6.99 4.76 11.19
N SER A 23 6.81 4.56 12.49
CA SER A 23 6.83 3.23 13.09
C SER A 23 5.62 2.41 12.65
N CYS A 24 5.81 1.11 12.45
CA CYS A 24 4.74 0.17 12.17
C CYS A 24 4.98 -1.16 12.87
N GLU A 25 3.90 -1.86 13.16
CA GLU A 25 3.94 -3.29 13.50
C GLU A 25 3.47 -4.12 12.31
N VAL A 26 4.06 -5.28 12.12
CA VAL A 26 3.69 -6.23 11.06
C VAL A 26 3.21 -7.52 11.70
N THR A 27 2.01 -7.97 11.32
CA THR A 27 1.41 -9.19 11.89
C THR A 27 0.63 -9.99 10.86
N VAL A 28 0.38 -11.25 11.16
CA VAL A 28 -0.50 -12.13 10.39
C VAL A 28 -1.84 -12.24 11.13
N ALA A 29 -2.92 -11.96 10.43
CA ALA A 29 -4.29 -12.10 10.92
C ALA A 29 -5.18 -12.58 9.78
N SER A 30 -5.69 -13.80 9.86
CA SER A 30 -6.49 -14.38 8.78
C SER A 30 -7.99 -14.20 9.06
N ALA A 31 -8.68 -13.48 8.18
CA ALA A 31 -10.12 -13.28 8.30
C ALA A 31 -10.92 -14.61 8.26
N HIS A 32 -10.39 -15.63 7.58
CA HIS A 32 -11.07 -16.91 7.41
C HIS A 32 -10.64 -17.97 8.44
N ARG A 33 -9.34 -17.99 8.81
CA ARG A 33 -8.79 -19.04 9.67
C ARG A 33 -8.74 -18.64 11.16
N SER A 34 -8.78 -17.33 11.44
CA SER A 34 -8.79 -16.77 12.80
C SER A 34 -9.62 -15.48 12.85
N PRO A 35 -10.94 -15.54 12.56
CA PRO A 35 -11.80 -14.35 12.45
C PRO A 35 -11.86 -13.57 13.77
N GLU A 36 -11.91 -14.23 14.92
CA GLU A 36 -11.97 -13.59 16.22
C GLU A 36 -10.70 -12.79 16.52
N VAL A 37 -9.52 -13.37 16.24
CA VAL A 37 -8.23 -12.71 16.41
C VAL A 37 -8.14 -11.47 15.51
N THR A 38 -8.61 -11.59 14.27
CA THR A 38 -8.65 -10.49 13.30
C THR A 38 -9.56 -9.36 13.78
N ALA A 39 -10.75 -9.69 14.24
CA ALA A 39 -11.71 -8.71 14.77
C ALA A 39 -11.21 -8.05 16.05
N GLU A 40 -10.61 -8.82 16.96
CA GLU A 40 -10.03 -8.30 18.20
C GLU A 40 -8.85 -7.36 17.93
N TYR A 41 -7.97 -7.73 16.99
CA TYR A 41 -6.86 -6.88 16.57
C TYR A 41 -7.38 -5.51 16.09
N ALA A 42 -8.38 -5.51 15.20
CA ALA A 42 -8.97 -4.28 14.66
C ALA A 42 -9.62 -3.42 15.75
N ARG A 43 -10.38 -4.02 16.66
CA ARG A 43 -11.03 -3.31 17.78
C ARG A 43 -10.02 -2.68 18.74
N LYS A 44 -8.91 -3.35 19.03
CA LYS A 44 -7.90 -2.88 20.00
C LYS A 44 -6.85 -1.95 19.37
N ALA A 45 -6.76 -1.85 18.05
CA ALA A 45 -5.71 -1.11 17.36
C ALA A 45 -5.64 0.35 17.79
N ALA A 46 -6.76 1.08 17.78
CA ALA A 46 -6.80 2.49 18.19
C ALA A 46 -6.32 2.72 19.62
N GLY A 47 -6.72 1.86 20.56
CA GLY A 47 -6.30 1.93 21.97
C GLY A 47 -4.81 1.67 22.20
N ARG A 48 -4.13 1.04 21.24
CA ARG A 48 -2.66 0.83 21.24
C ARG A 48 -1.90 1.96 20.54
N GLY A 49 -2.59 3.00 20.04
CA GLY A 49 -1.97 4.12 19.34
C GLY A 49 -1.77 3.90 17.84
N VAL A 50 -2.37 2.85 17.25
CA VAL A 50 -2.43 2.69 15.79
C VAL A 50 -3.38 3.74 15.22
N GLU A 51 -2.98 4.43 14.16
CA GLU A 51 -3.78 5.47 13.52
C GLU A 51 -4.28 5.07 12.12
N VAL A 52 -3.62 4.09 11.47
CA VAL A 52 -4.00 3.57 10.14
C VAL A 52 -3.69 2.08 10.09
N ILE A 53 -4.55 1.30 9.46
CA ILE A 53 -4.33 -0.13 9.20
C ILE A 53 -4.10 -0.34 7.71
N ILE A 54 -3.03 -1.07 7.35
CA ILE A 54 -2.79 -1.55 5.99
C ILE A 54 -3.00 -3.06 5.99
N ALA A 55 -3.95 -3.55 5.20
CA ALA A 55 -4.33 -4.96 5.15
C ALA A 55 -4.11 -5.54 3.75
N GLY A 56 -3.18 -6.50 3.63
CA GLY A 56 -2.91 -7.23 2.39
C GLY A 56 -3.52 -8.63 2.41
N ALA A 57 -4.19 -9.02 1.32
CA ALA A 57 -4.77 -10.34 1.15
C ALA A 57 -4.92 -10.72 -0.33
N GLY A 58 -4.79 -12.04 -0.61
CA GLY A 58 -5.00 -12.64 -1.92
C GLY A 58 -6.29 -13.45 -2.01
N GLY A 59 -6.72 -13.80 -3.21
CA GLY A 59 -7.92 -14.60 -3.46
C GLY A 59 -9.19 -13.91 -3.00
N ALA A 60 -9.99 -14.58 -2.15
CA ALA A 60 -11.12 -13.99 -1.43
C ALA A 60 -10.60 -13.03 -0.35
N ALA A 61 -10.13 -11.87 -0.76
CA ALA A 61 -9.37 -10.90 0.05
C ALA A 61 -10.27 -10.12 1.03
N HIS A 62 -10.92 -10.83 1.95
CA HIS A 62 -11.89 -10.25 2.90
C HIS A 62 -11.25 -9.51 4.07
N LEU A 63 -9.93 -9.65 4.29
CA LEU A 63 -9.23 -9.15 5.48
C LEU A 63 -9.46 -7.66 5.72
N ALA A 64 -9.28 -6.83 4.69
CA ALA A 64 -9.43 -5.38 4.81
C ALA A 64 -10.87 -4.99 5.19
N GLY A 65 -11.87 -5.62 4.57
CA GLY A 65 -13.29 -5.41 4.86
C GLY A 65 -13.66 -5.84 6.26
N VAL A 66 -13.18 -7.01 6.72
CA VAL A 66 -13.39 -7.47 8.09
C VAL A 66 -12.78 -6.51 9.11
N MET A 67 -11.54 -6.05 8.87
CA MET A 67 -10.92 -5.06 9.76
C MET A 67 -11.70 -3.75 9.77
N ALA A 68 -12.11 -3.23 8.60
CA ALA A 68 -12.87 -1.98 8.50
C ALA A 68 -14.22 -2.06 9.24
N ALA A 69 -14.85 -3.23 9.29
CA ALA A 69 -16.10 -3.44 10.03
C ALA A 69 -15.91 -3.41 11.56
N HIS A 70 -14.68 -3.57 12.06
CA HIS A 70 -14.38 -3.67 13.50
C HIS A 70 -13.55 -2.51 14.07
N THR A 71 -13.27 -1.47 13.28
CA THR A 71 -12.48 -0.31 13.72
C THR A 71 -13.06 1.00 13.17
N ILE A 72 -12.73 2.10 13.83
CA ILE A 72 -12.97 3.46 13.31
C ILE A 72 -11.73 4.05 12.62
N LEU A 73 -10.63 3.28 12.59
CA LEU A 73 -9.40 3.72 11.92
C LEU A 73 -9.55 3.60 10.40
N PRO A 74 -8.88 4.47 9.62
CA PRO A 74 -8.75 4.27 8.19
C PRO A 74 -8.12 2.89 7.88
N VAL A 75 -8.76 2.14 6.98
CA VAL A 75 -8.24 0.86 6.49
C VAL A 75 -7.87 0.97 5.02
N ILE A 76 -6.64 0.62 4.70
CA ILE A 76 -6.09 0.60 3.35
C ILE A 76 -5.93 -0.87 2.95
N GLY A 77 -6.61 -1.28 1.89
CA GLY A 77 -6.56 -2.63 1.35
C GLY A 77 -5.53 -2.74 0.22
N VAL A 78 -4.68 -3.76 0.30
CA VAL A 78 -3.73 -4.12 -0.76
C VAL A 78 -4.13 -5.47 -1.33
N PRO A 79 -4.72 -5.51 -2.53
CA PRO A 79 -4.97 -6.76 -3.24
C PRO A 79 -3.65 -7.45 -3.59
N LEU A 80 -3.55 -8.76 -3.34
CA LEU A 80 -2.36 -9.53 -3.67
C LEU A 80 -2.64 -10.48 -4.84
N GLU A 81 -1.59 -10.84 -5.56
CA GLU A 81 -1.70 -11.79 -6.67
C GLU A 81 -2.20 -13.16 -6.19
N SER A 82 -3.03 -13.77 -7.00
CA SER A 82 -3.66 -15.06 -6.77
C SER A 82 -3.90 -15.78 -8.11
N ALA A 83 -4.70 -16.83 -8.13
CA ALA A 83 -4.99 -17.62 -9.33
C ALA A 83 -5.54 -16.80 -10.52
N LEU A 84 -6.22 -15.68 -10.26
CA LEU A 84 -6.74 -14.76 -11.28
C LEU A 84 -5.89 -13.48 -11.42
N LEU A 85 -4.58 -13.59 -11.23
CA LEU A 85 -3.64 -12.47 -11.32
C LEU A 85 -3.99 -11.29 -10.38
N GLY A 86 -4.69 -11.58 -9.28
CA GLY A 86 -5.10 -10.59 -8.29
C GLY A 86 -6.41 -9.85 -8.61
N MET A 87 -7.09 -10.14 -9.71
CA MET A 87 -8.37 -9.50 -10.04
C MET A 87 -9.47 -9.90 -9.06
N ASP A 88 -9.48 -11.15 -8.61
CA ASP A 88 -10.34 -11.65 -7.53
C ASP A 88 -10.09 -10.89 -6.22
N SER A 89 -8.83 -10.71 -5.85
CA SER A 89 -8.42 -9.96 -4.67
C SER A 89 -8.81 -8.48 -4.77
N LEU A 90 -8.64 -7.87 -5.94
CA LEU A 90 -9.01 -6.48 -6.19
C LEU A 90 -10.53 -6.29 -6.02
N PHE A 91 -11.34 -7.11 -6.65
CA PHE A 91 -12.79 -6.99 -6.53
C PHE A 91 -13.28 -7.30 -5.12
N SER A 92 -12.72 -8.31 -4.44
CA SER A 92 -13.06 -8.63 -3.05
C SER A 92 -12.74 -7.48 -2.09
N THR A 93 -11.66 -6.73 -2.35
CA THR A 93 -11.23 -5.62 -1.50
C THR A 93 -12.00 -4.33 -1.82
N ALA A 94 -12.31 -4.07 -3.10
CA ALA A 94 -12.90 -2.82 -3.56
C ALA A 94 -14.43 -2.77 -3.42
N GLN A 95 -15.14 -3.90 -3.56
CA GLN A 95 -16.61 -3.97 -3.58
C GLN A 95 -17.20 -4.00 -2.17
N MET A 96 -16.90 -2.95 -1.40
CA MET A 96 -17.41 -2.81 -0.04
C MET A 96 -18.84 -2.27 0.00
N PRO A 97 -19.67 -2.75 0.94
CA PRO A 97 -21.00 -2.19 1.15
C PRO A 97 -20.93 -0.76 1.68
N SER A 98 -21.99 0.01 1.43
CA SER A 98 -22.15 1.35 1.99
C SER A 98 -22.03 1.33 3.52
N GLY A 99 -21.24 2.26 4.07
CA GLY A 99 -21.00 2.37 5.51
C GLY A 99 -19.72 1.69 6.00
N VAL A 100 -19.06 0.86 5.19
CA VAL A 100 -17.80 0.20 5.57
C VAL A 100 -16.73 0.46 4.50
N PRO A 101 -16.08 1.63 4.51
CA PRO A 101 -15.11 2.00 3.46
C PRO A 101 -13.76 1.30 3.64
N VAL A 102 -13.15 0.90 2.51
CA VAL A 102 -11.75 0.46 2.41
C VAL A 102 -11.08 1.25 1.28
N ALA A 103 -9.95 1.90 1.58
CA ALA A 103 -9.14 2.57 0.56
C ALA A 103 -8.33 1.53 -0.23
N THR A 104 -8.85 1.06 -1.34
CA THR A 104 -8.26 -0.04 -2.12
C THR A 104 -7.14 0.45 -3.02
N MET A 105 -5.95 -0.18 -2.91
CA MET A 105 -4.76 0.11 -3.71
C MET A 105 -4.67 -0.78 -4.95
N ALA A 106 -3.62 -0.55 -5.76
CA ALA A 106 -3.27 -1.43 -6.87
C ALA A 106 -2.83 -2.82 -6.37
N ILE A 107 -2.84 -3.81 -7.27
CA ILE A 107 -2.41 -5.18 -6.98
C ILE A 107 -0.90 -5.25 -6.72
N GLY A 108 -0.50 -6.01 -5.72
CA GLY A 108 0.88 -6.40 -5.48
C GLY A 108 1.79 -5.29 -4.93
N LYS A 109 3.09 -5.35 -5.23
CA LYS A 109 4.13 -4.49 -4.65
C LYS A 109 3.89 -3.00 -4.86
N ALA A 110 3.43 -2.60 -6.06
CA ALA A 110 3.11 -1.20 -6.34
C ALA A 110 1.96 -0.70 -5.45
N GLY A 111 0.95 -1.52 -5.24
CA GLY A 111 -0.15 -1.25 -4.30
C GLY A 111 0.33 -1.13 -2.87
N ALA A 112 1.19 -2.03 -2.41
CA ALA A 112 1.76 -2.00 -1.07
C ALA A 112 2.59 -0.73 -0.83
N ARG A 113 3.44 -0.31 -1.78
CA ARG A 113 4.16 0.97 -1.70
C ARG A 113 3.21 2.16 -1.60
N ASN A 114 2.18 2.20 -2.44
CA ASN A 114 1.19 3.26 -2.43
C ASN A 114 0.35 3.26 -1.15
N ALA A 115 0.07 2.10 -0.56
CA ALA A 115 -0.57 1.99 0.75
C ALA A 115 0.25 2.67 1.85
N GLY A 116 1.58 2.44 1.87
CA GLY A 116 2.50 3.14 2.77
C GLY A 116 2.46 4.65 2.59
N ILE A 117 2.50 5.14 1.33
CA ILE A 117 2.43 6.58 1.03
C ILE A 117 1.08 7.16 1.47
N LEU A 118 -0.04 6.49 1.19
CA LEU A 118 -1.36 6.94 1.60
C LEU A 118 -1.50 7.00 3.12
N ALA A 119 -0.96 5.99 3.84
CA ALA A 119 -0.91 6.03 5.30
C ALA A 119 -0.16 7.27 5.80
N VAL A 120 1.02 7.58 5.24
CA VAL A 120 1.76 8.80 5.57
C VAL A 120 0.96 10.07 5.25
N GLN A 121 0.23 10.09 4.14
CA GLN A 121 -0.65 11.22 3.79
C GLN A 121 -1.76 11.43 4.82
N ILE A 122 -2.41 10.36 5.27
CA ILE A 122 -3.44 10.41 6.32
C ILE A 122 -2.84 10.95 7.61
N LEU A 123 -1.69 10.40 8.04
CA LEU A 123 -0.98 10.82 9.25
C LEU A 123 -0.50 12.27 9.18
N SER A 124 -0.16 12.78 7.99
CA SER A 124 0.30 14.15 7.79
C SER A 124 -0.74 15.22 8.16
N GLY A 125 -2.01 14.82 8.27
CA GLY A 125 -3.06 15.70 8.77
C GLY A 125 -2.85 16.13 10.23
N LYS A 126 -2.23 15.26 11.04
CA LYS A 126 -1.89 15.52 12.45
C LYS A 126 -0.40 15.84 12.67
N HIS A 127 0.48 15.34 11.83
CA HIS A 127 1.94 15.38 12.00
C HIS A 127 2.60 16.27 10.93
N ALA A 128 2.80 17.55 11.23
CA ALA A 128 3.33 18.55 10.28
C ALA A 128 4.71 18.18 9.67
N ALA A 129 5.52 17.41 10.40
CA ALA A 129 6.82 16.92 9.90
C ALA A 129 6.65 16.02 8.67
N LEU A 130 5.64 15.14 8.67
CA LEU A 130 5.34 14.25 7.54
C LEU A 130 4.94 15.02 6.29
N LYS A 131 4.25 16.14 6.45
CA LYS A 131 3.88 17.01 5.33
C LYS A 131 5.09 17.51 4.57
N LYS A 132 6.16 17.92 5.29
CA LYS A 132 7.43 18.35 4.68
C LYS A 132 8.12 17.21 3.93
N LEU A 133 8.12 15.99 4.51
CA LEU A 133 8.70 14.81 3.87
C LEU A 133 7.93 14.42 2.60
N LEU A 134 6.61 14.46 2.61
CA LEU A 134 5.77 14.20 1.44
C LEU A 134 6.04 15.20 0.30
N LEU A 135 6.21 16.49 0.61
CA LEU A 135 6.57 17.49 -0.40
C LEU A 135 7.93 17.18 -1.04
N ARG A 136 8.95 16.84 -0.22
CA ARG A 136 10.24 16.41 -0.73
C ARG A 136 10.16 15.17 -1.60
N HIS A 137 9.36 14.18 -1.18
CA HIS A 137 9.13 12.97 -1.96
C HIS A 137 8.53 13.29 -3.34
N LYS A 138 7.54 14.19 -3.42
CA LYS A 138 6.97 14.63 -4.71
C LYS A 138 8.00 15.28 -5.62
N VAL A 139 8.86 16.14 -5.08
CA VAL A 139 9.95 16.78 -5.83
C VAL A 139 10.95 15.72 -6.33
N SER A 140 11.31 14.75 -5.49
CA SER A 140 12.22 13.66 -5.87
C SER A 140 11.66 12.81 -7.01
N LEU A 141 10.36 12.47 -7.00
CA LEU A 141 9.72 11.74 -8.09
C LEU A 141 9.82 12.51 -9.42
N ALA A 142 9.56 13.81 -9.42
CA ALA A 142 9.66 14.63 -10.62
C ALA A 142 11.12 14.71 -11.14
N ALA A 143 12.09 14.83 -10.24
CA ALA A 143 13.51 14.84 -10.60
C ALA A 143 13.96 13.51 -11.24
N GLN A 144 13.50 12.36 -10.69
CA GLN A 144 13.80 11.05 -11.26
C GLN A 144 13.27 10.89 -12.70
N VAL A 145 12.07 11.40 -12.98
CA VAL A 145 11.50 11.36 -14.34
C VAL A 145 12.31 12.25 -15.29
N ALA A 146 12.72 13.45 -14.86
CA ALA A 146 13.55 14.34 -15.65
C ALA A 146 14.92 13.70 -15.98
N GLU A 147 15.57 13.07 -15.00
CA GLU A 147 16.84 12.35 -15.20
C GLU A 147 16.67 11.17 -16.20
N GLN A 148 15.59 10.40 -16.08
CA GLN A 148 15.30 9.31 -17.03
C GLN A 148 15.10 9.84 -18.46
N ALA A 149 14.42 10.98 -18.62
CA ALA A 149 14.21 11.60 -19.91
C ALA A 149 15.54 12.06 -20.55
N GLU A 150 16.44 12.64 -19.79
CA GLU A 150 17.77 13.04 -20.27
C GLU A 150 18.62 11.81 -20.67
N LYS A 151 18.60 10.73 -19.88
CA LYS A 151 19.30 9.49 -20.23
C LYS A 151 18.82 8.90 -21.57
N ILE A 152 17.52 8.98 -21.87
CA ILE A 152 16.97 8.51 -23.16
C ILE A 152 17.44 9.39 -24.32
N LYS A 153 17.43 10.72 -24.15
CA LYS A 153 17.93 11.66 -25.17
C LYS A 153 19.41 11.40 -25.51
N THR A 154 20.23 11.23 -24.47
CA THR A 154 21.67 10.96 -24.64
C THR A 154 21.92 9.65 -25.39
N LYS A 155 21.19 8.58 -25.05
CA LYS A 155 21.28 7.29 -25.76
C LYS A 155 20.88 7.39 -27.25
N LYS A 156 19.86 8.17 -27.56
CA LYS A 156 19.39 8.35 -28.92
C LYS A 156 20.40 9.11 -29.81
N ASN A 157 21.14 10.07 -29.21
CA ASN A 157 22.19 10.81 -29.89
C ASN A 157 23.47 9.99 -30.11
N LEU A 158 23.66 8.86 -29.42
CA LEU A 158 24.79 7.94 -29.58
C LEU A 158 24.52 6.81 -30.59
N SER A 159 23.30 6.65 -31.08
CA SER A 159 23.00 5.69 -32.12
C SER A 159 23.29 6.29 -33.48
N PRO A 160 24.22 5.73 -34.32
CA PRO A 160 24.48 6.27 -35.64
C PRO A 160 23.21 6.22 -36.48
N GLN A 161 22.86 7.37 -37.09
CA GLN A 161 21.80 7.42 -38.08
C GLN A 161 22.18 6.45 -39.22
N ARG A 162 21.41 5.36 -39.38
CA ARG A 162 21.51 4.53 -40.57
C ARG A 162 21.18 5.40 -41.77
N THR A 163 22.23 5.82 -42.51
CA THR A 163 22.10 6.47 -43.78
C THR A 163 21.39 5.49 -44.73
N GLN A 164 20.15 5.78 -45.06
CA GLN A 164 19.45 5.10 -46.14
C GLN A 164 20.12 5.56 -47.43
N ARG A 165 20.78 4.62 -48.13
CA ARG A 165 21.14 4.74 -49.55
C ARG A 165 20.12 3.98 -50.34
#